data_4fb96e1b9c81d2ef13ba456ba797258d
#
_entry.id   4fb96e1b9c81d2ef13ba456ba797258d
#
_cell.length_a   1.000
_cell.length_b   1.000
_cell.length_c   1.000
_cell.angle_alpha   90.00
_cell.angle_beta   90.00
_cell.angle_gamma   90.00
#
_symmetry.space_group_name_H-M   'P 1'
#
loop_
_entity.id
_entity.type
_entity.pdbx_description
1 polymer ?
#
loop_
_entity_poly.entity_id
_entity_poly.type
_entity_poly.pdbx_seq_one_letter_code
_entity_poly.pdbx_strand_id
1 'polypeptide(L)'
;FFFLPLAAAQATGAERDALQFNLIAGGIRAILLVGYMWLISCWSEIRRVFEYHGAEHKSIFTFEAGVDLTVEEARSFGRLHPRCGTSFLLIVVLLSIFLFAVADSLFADFVARPQTLLERFATHLSVLPLVSGLSFELLKLSGRKRNHPLTRLLIAPGLWLQRITTREPSDDQLEV
;
A
#
# COMPACT_ATOMS: atom_id res chain seq x y z
N PHE A 1 -9.18 -4.02 -11.10
CA PHE A 1 -8.33 -3.16 -10.24
C PHE A 1 -7.27 -2.40 -11.03
N PHE A 2 -6.72 -2.95 -12.11
CA PHE A 2 -5.69 -2.31 -12.93
C PHE A 2 -6.26 -1.58 -14.13
N PHE A 3 -7.14 -2.24 -14.91
CA PHE A 3 -7.71 -1.71 -16.15
C PHE A 3 -8.73 -0.60 -15.94
N LEU A 4 -9.62 -0.75 -14.94
CA LEU A 4 -10.67 0.24 -14.66
C LEU A 4 -10.13 1.66 -14.38
N PRO A 5 -9.10 1.87 -13.56
CA PRO A 5 -8.52 3.19 -13.35
C PRO A 5 -7.93 3.81 -14.62
N LEU A 6 -7.32 2.99 -15.50
CA LEU A 6 -6.78 3.47 -16.77
C LEU A 6 -7.89 3.93 -17.71
N ALA A 7 -8.95 3.12 -17.85
CA ALA A 7 -10.10 3.47 -18.69
C ALA A 7 -10.81 4.72 -18.16
N ALA A 8 -10.97 4.86 -16.85
CA ALA A 8 -11.57 6.03 -16.24
C ALA A 8 -10.71 7.29 -16.43
N ALA A 9 -9.38 7.18 -16.28
CA ALA A 9 -8.48 8.30 -16.55
C ALA A 9 -8.50 8.71 -18.03
N GLN A 10 -8.57 7.75 -18.96
CA GLN A 10 -8.71 8.02 -20.38
C GLN A 10 -10.01 8.79 -20.70
N ALA A 11 -11.12 8.44 -20.07
CA ALA A 11 -12.40 9.12 -20.26
C ALA A 11 -12.39 10.59 -19.84
N THR A 12 -11.40 11.03 -19.04
CA THR A 12 -11.22 12.46 -18.66
C THR A 12 -10.52 13.30 -19.73
N GLY A 13 -9.98 12.69 -20.79
CA GLY A 13 -9.21 13.38 -21.81
C GLY A 13 -7.77 13.76 -21.40
N ALA A 14 -7.28 13.26 -20.26
CA ALA A 14 -5.94 13.55 -19.74
C ALA A 14 -4.80 12.79 -20.46
N GLU A 15 -5.07 12.19 -21.61
CA GLU A 15 -4.14 11.27 -22.31
C GLU A 15 -2.82 11.91 -22.73
N ARG A 16 -2.83 13.23 -22.94
CA ARG A 16 -1.67 13.99 -23.45
C ARG A 16 -0.66 14.36 -22.37
N ASP A 17 -1.09 14.38 -21.12
CA ASP A 17 -0.23 14.68 -19.96
C ASP A 17 -0.06 13.43 -19.11
N ALA A 18 1.14 12.84 -19.20
CA ALA A 18 1.48 11.60 -18.48
C ALA A 18 1.33 11.73 -16.96
N LEU A 19 1.70 12.87 -16.38
CA LEU A 19 1.59 13.11 -14.95
C LEU A 19 0.12 13.22 -14.52
N GLN A 20 -0.66 14.06 -15.21
CA GLN A 20 -2.08 14.24 -14.91
C GLN A 20 -2.85 12.92 -15.07
N PHE A 21 -2.59 12.17 -16.14
CA PHE A 21 -3.21 10.87 -16.36
C PHE A 21 -2.93 9.91 -15.20
N ASN A 22 -1.66 9.80 -14.78
CA ASN A 22 -1.27 8.87 -13.73
C ASN A 22 -1.70 9.33 -12.33
N LEU A 23 -1.84 10.63 -12.09
CA LEU A 23 -2.45 11.15 -10.87
C LEU A 23 -3.93 10.74 -10.79
N ILE A 24 -4.69 10.86 -11.87
CA ILE A 24 -6.10 10.45 -11.91
C ILE A 24 -6.22 8.93 -11.74
N ALA A 25 -5.49 8.15 -12.56
CA ALA A 25 -5.52 6.70 -12.50
C ALA A 25 -5.06 6.15 -11.14
N GLY A 26 -3.99 6.73 -10.58
CA GLY A 26 -3.46 6.37 -9.27
C GLY A 26 -4.37 6.78 -8.12
N GLY A 27 -4.99 7.96 -8.21
CA GLY A 27 -6.02 8.40 -7.26
C GLY A 27 -7.20 7.44 -7.22
N ILE A 28 -7.71 7.03 -8.40
CA ILE A 28 -8.78 6.02 -8.49
C ILE A 28 -8.32 4.68 -7.89
N ARG A 29 -7.08 4.23 -8.17
CA ARG A 29 -6.53 3.00 -7.55
C ARG A 29 -6.49 3.09 -6.03
N ALA A 30 -6.03 4.23 -5.49
CA ALA A 30 -5.99 4.45 -4.04
C ALA A 30 -7.39 4.42 -3.41
N ILE A 31 -8.36 5.08 -4.03
CA ILE A 31 -9.76 5.07 -3.59
C ILE A 31 -10.34 3.65 -3.62
N LEU A 32 -10.10 2.92 -4.71
CA LEU A 32 -10.56 1.53 -4.83
C LEU A 32 -9.90 0.61 -3.79
N LEU A 33 -8.60 0.77 -3.52
CA LEU A 33 -7.90 0.01 -2.50
C LEU A 33 -8.48 0.27 -1.10
N VAL A 34 -8.56 1.53 -0.71
CA VAL A 34 -9.05 1.93 0.61
C VAL A 34 -10.53 1.57 0.76
N GLY A 35 -11.35 1.85 -0.26
CA GLY A 35 -12.77 1.52 -0.29
C GLY A 35 -13.02 0.03 -0.19
N TYR A 36 -12.25 -0.79 -0.92
CA TYR A 36 -12.33 -2.24 -0.82
C TYR A 36 -11.95 -2.75 0.58
N MET A 37 -10.83 -2.28 1.14
CA MET A 37 -10.42 -2.67 2.49
C MET A 37 -11.45 -2.26 3.55
N TRP A 38 -12.01 -1.07 3.40
CA TRP A 38 -13.08 -0.62 4.29
C TRP A 38 -14.34 -1.48 4.14
N LEU A 39 -14.77 -1.77 2.91
CA LEU A 39 -15.96 -2.57 2.63
C LEU A 39 -15.85 -3.97 3.25
N ILE A 40 -14.73 -4.68 3.01
CA ILE A 40 -14.53 -6.02 3.57
C ILE A 40 -14.38 -6.00 5.10
N SER A 41 -13.89 -4.88 5.68
CA SER A 41 -13.78 -4.73 7.14
C SER A 41 -15.14 -4.71 7.86
N CYS A 42 -16.21 -4.49 7.12
CA CYS A 42 -17.59 -4.53 7.64
C CYS A 42 -18.10 -5.98 7.85
N TRP A 43 -17.46 -6.97 7.22
CA TRP A 43 -17.82 -8.39 7.35
C TRP A 43 -17.28 -8.98 8.64
N SER A 44 -18.10 -9.75 9.37
CA SER A 44 -17.72 -10.34 10.68
C SER A 44 -16.51 -11.26 10.59
N GLU A 45 -16.45 -12.11 9.55
CA GLU A 45 -15.35 -13.03 9.33
C GLU A 45 -14.03 -12.30 9.04
N ILE A 46 -14.07 -11.28 8.18
CA ILE A 46 -12.89 -10.47 7.86
C ILE A 46 -12.47 -9.61 9.04
N ARG A 47 -13.43 -9.14 9.85
CA ARG A 47 -13.14 -8.43 11.10
C ARG A 47 -12.27 -9.29 12.01
N ARG A 48 -12.62 -10.57 12.15
CA ARG A 48 -11.84 -11.52 12.95
C ARG A 48 -10.43 -11.74 12.38
N VAL A 49 -10.28 -11.82 11.05
CA VAL A 49 -8.97 -11.86 10.39
C VAL A 49 -8.15 -10.59 10.73
N PHE A 50 -8.77 -9.43 10.77
CA PHE A 50 -8.10 -8.18 11.12
C PHE A 50 -7.74 -8.08 12.63
N GLU A 51 -8.43 -8.80 13.50
CA GLU A 51 -8.06 -8.99 14.91
C GLU A 51 -6.79 -9.86 15.01
N TYR A 52 -6.73 -11.00 14.32
CA TYR A 52 -5.52 -11.81 14.23
C TYR A 52 -4.34 -11.05 13.62
N HIS A 53 -4.57 -10.21 12.60
CA HIS A 53 -3.55 -9.32 12.04
C HIS A 53 -3.02 -8.32 13.10
N GLY A 54 -3.91 -7.84 13.98
CA GLY A 54 -3.53 -7.03 15.13
C GLY A 54 -2.70 -7.80 16.15
N ALA A 55 -3.07 -9.06 16.43
CA ALA A 55 -2.32 -9.97 17.30
C ALA A 55 -0.91 -10.24 16.76
N GLU A 56 -0.79 -10.55 15.47
CA GLU A 56 0.49 -10.73 14.79
C GLU A 56 1.42 -9.52 15.00
N HIS A 57 0.92 -8.30 14.79
CA HIS A 57 1.72 -7.08 14.99
C HIS A 57 2.19 -6.91 16.44
N LYS A 58 1.32 -7.18 17.42
CA LYS A 58 1.67 -7.12 18.84
C LYS A 58 2.73 -8.15 19.18
N SER A 59 2.59 -9.39 18.71
CA SER A 59 3.58 -10.47 18.92
C SER A 59 4.93 -10.14 18.28
N ILE A 60 4.94 -9.56 17.07
CA ILE A 60 6.19 -9.11 16.42
C ILE A 60 6.87 -8.02 17.26
N PHE A 61 6.13 -7.04 17.78
CA PHE A 61 6.72 -6.01 18.63
C PHE A 61 7.25 -6.56 19.95
N THR A 62 6.55 -7.52 20.56
CA THR A 62 7.00 -8.22 21.78
C THR A 62 8.33 -8.94 21.52
N PHE A 63 8.39 -9.70 20.41
CA PHE A 63 9.61 -10.38 19.98
C PHE A 63 10.77 -9.40 19.70
N GLU A 64 10.50 -8.30 18.97
CA GLU A 64 11.51 -7.27 18.67
C GLU A 64 12.00 -6.53 19.91
N ALA A 65 11.18 -6.45 20.95
CA ALA A 65 11.56 -5.86 22.25
C ALA A 65 12.43 -6.80 23.09
N GLY A 66 12.52 -8.09 22.72
CA GLY A 66 13.31 -9.09 23.45
C GLY A 66 12.70 -9.48 24.80
N VAL A 67 11.39 -9.30 24.97
CA VAL A 67 10.65 -9.74 26.16
C VAL A 67 9.92 -11.06 25.87
N ASP A 68 9.45 -11.73 26.92
CA ASP A 68 8.78 -13.02 26.79
C ASP A 68 7.48 -12.91 25.96
N LEU A 69 7.25 -13.88 25.09
CA LEU A 69 6.03 -13.95 24.27
C LEU A 69 4.87 -14.46 25.13
N THR A 70 4.36 -13.60 26.00
CA THR A 70 3.17 -13.84 26.82
C THR A 70 2.04 -12.90 26.41
N VAL A 71 0.79 -13.28 26.71
CA VAL A 71 -0.39 -12.44 26.44
C VAL A 71 -0.27 -11.08 27.14
N GLU A 72 0.21 -11.07 28.40
CA GLU A 72 0.41 -9.86 29.20
C GLU A 72 1.36 -8.88 28.52
N GLU A 73 2.52 -9.37 28.07
CA GLU A 73 3.53 -8.53 27.41
C GLU A 73 3.00 -8.05 26.04
N ALA A 74 2.42 -8.95 25.24
CA ALA A 74 1.89 -8.61 23.92
C ALA A 74 0.77 -7.56 23.98
N ARG A 75 -0.07 -7.56 25.01
CA ARG A 75 -1.09 -6.51 25.23
C ARG A 75 -0.52 -5.11 25.32
N SER A 76 0.68 -4.95 25.89
CA SER A 76 1.30 -3.64 26.09
C SER A 76 1.73 -2.96 24.80
N PHE A 77 1.88 -3.73 23.71
CA PHE A 77 2.34 -3.23 22.42
C PHE A 77 1.20 -2.76 21.51
N GLY A 78 1.54 -1.86 20.59
CA GLY A 78 0.60 -1.34 19.60
C GLY A 78 0.38 -2.30 18.42
N ARG A 79 -0.78 -2.21 17.77
CA ARG A 79 -1.15 -3.01 16.60
C ARG A 79 -0.74 -2.40 15.25
N LEU A 80 -0.13 -1.21 15.21
CA LEU A 80 0.25 -0.54 13.98
C LEU A 80 1.74 -0.74 13.71
N HIS A 81 2.08 -1.62 12.76
CA HIS A 81 3.47 -2.00 12.49
C HIS A 81 4.00 -1.37 11.19
N PRO A 82 5.19 -0.71 11.20
CA PRO A 82 5.70 0.04 10.04
C PRO A 82 6.08 -0.84 8.85
N ARG A 83 6.34 -2.13 9.04
CA ARG A 83 6.73 -3.11 7.99
C ARG A 83 5.58 -4.03 7.56
N CYS A 84 4.35 -3.61 7.77
CA CYS A 84 3.17 -4.40 7.42
C CYS A 84 2.94 -4.48 5.90
N GLY A 85 2.49 -5.63 5.41
CA GLY A 85 2.16 -5.86 4.00
C GLY A 85 1.05 -4.97 3.46
N THR A 86 0.08 -4.55 4.30
CA THR A 86 -0.97 -3.61 3.85
C THR A 86 -0.42 -2.20 3.62
N SER A 87 0.58 -1.77 4.40
CA SER A 87 1.34 -0.55 4.13
C SER A 87 2.11 -0.65 2.82
N PHE A 88 2.70 -1.82 2.52
CA PHE A 88 3.37 -2.07 1.26
C PHE A 88 2.44 -1.84 0.06
N LEU A 89 1.21 -2.37 0.09
CA LEU A 89 0.24 -2.18 -0.99
C LEU A 89 -0.04 -0.70 -1.28
N LEU A 90 -0.20 0.11 -0.24
CA LEU A 90 -0.44 1.54 -0.42
C LEU A 90 0.80 2.27 -0.96
N ILE A 91 2.00 1.91 -0.51
CA ILE A 91 3.26 2.45 -1.04
C ILE A 91 3.39 2.11 -2.53
N VAL A 92 3.08 0.86 -2.94
CA VAL A 92 3.06 0.45 -4.35
C VAL A 92 2.13 1.35 -5.17
N VAL A 93 0.90 1.60 -4.69
CA VAL A 93 -0.05 2.47 -5.40
C VAL A 93 0.48 3.90 -5.52
N LEU A 94 1.02 4.48 -4.44
CA LEU A 94 1.54 5.85 -4.46
C LEU A 94 2.79 5.98 -5.33
N LEU A 95 3.73 5.04 -5.22
CA LEU A 95 4.95 5.06 -6.04
C LEU A 95 4.66 4.80 -7.51
N SER A 96 3.65 3.97 -7.82
CA SER A 96 3.24 3.69 -9.20
C SER A 96 2.80 4.95 -9.95
N ILE A 97 2.19 5.93 -9.28
CA ILE A 97 1.79 7.20 -9.90
C ILE A 97 3.01 7.85 -10.57
N PHE A 98 4.10 7.92 -9.85
CA PHE A 98 5.32 8.58 -10.30
C PHE A 98 6.06 7.77 -11.38
N LEU A 99 6.28 6.47 -11.12
CA LEU A 99 7.04 5.62 -12.05
C LEU A 99 6.29 5.35 -13.35
N PHE A 100 4.96 5.24 -13.31
CA PHE A 100 4.16 5.10 -14.52
C PHE A 100 4.10 6.41 -15.32
N ALA A 101 4.08 7.58 -14.65
CA ALA A 101 4.18 8.85 -15.35
C ALA A 101 5.51 8.99 -16.08
N VAL A 102 6.61 8.58 -15.46
CA VAL A 102 7.94 8.55 -16.12
C VAL A 102 7.93 7.59 -17.31
N ALA A 103 7.41 6.37 -17.14
CA ALA A 103 7.34 5.38 -18.22
C ALA A 103 6.49 5.86 -19.40
N ASP A 104 5.34 6.48 -19.13
CA ASP A 104 4.45 7.03 -20.14
C ASP A 104 5.10 8.20 -20.88
N SER A 105 5.84 9.07 -20.18
CA SER A 105 6.58 10.17 -20.80
C SER A 105 7.69 9.65 -21.71
N LEU A 106 8.47 8.68 -21.25
CA LEU A 106 9.53 8.06 -22.08
C LEU A 106 8.93 7.41 -23.32
N PHE A 107 7.79 6.71 -23.21
CA PHE A 107 7.15 6.14 -24.36
C PHE A 107 6.71 7.22 -25.37
N ALA A 108 6.11 8.30 -24.88
CA ALA A 108 5.67 9.41 -25.76
C ALA A 108 6.84 10.06 -26.49
N ASP A 109 8.00 10.21 -25.83
CA ASP A 109 9.21 10.77 -26.41
C ASP A 109 9.80 9.85 -27.51
N PHE A 110 9.80 8.53 -27.27
CA PHE A 110 10.36 7.57 -28.23
C PHE A 110 9.43 7.29 -29.43
N VAL A 111 8.11 7.26 -29.23
CA VAL A 111 7.12 6.87 -30.25
C VAL A 111 6.44 8.07 -30.90
N ALA A 112 6.66 9.29 -30.34
CA ALA A 112 6.12 10.57 -30.82
C ALA A 112 4.58 10.58 -30.98
N ARG A 113 3.87 9.79 -30.20
CA ARG A 113 2.39 9.75 -30.12
C ARG A 113 1.90 9.31 -28.74
N PRO A 114 0.66 9.66 -28.37
CA PRO A 114 0.04 9.11 -27.16
C PRO A 114 -0.10 7.58 -27.22
N GLN A 115 0.02 6.94 -26.06
CA GLN A 115 -0.24 5.51 -25.92
C GLN A 115 -1.72 5.19 -26.09
N THR A 116 -2.02 4.07 -26.75
CA THR A 116 -3.33 3.43 -26.63
C THR A 116 -3.51 2.84 -25.23
N LEU A 117 -4.75 2.57 -24.84
CA LEU A 117 -5.07 1.98 -23.54
C LEU A 117 -4.34 0.64 -23.30
N LEU A 118 -4.25 -0.18 -24.36
CA LEU A 118 -3.57 -1.48 -24.29
C LEU A 118 -2.06 -1.35 -24.15
N GLU A 119 -1.44 -0.44 -24.91
CA GLU A 119 0.00 -0.14 -24.80
C GLU A 119 0.33 0.37 -23.39
N ARG A 120 -0.47 1.27 -22.86
CA ARG A 120 -0.30 1.82 -21.51
C ARG A 120 -0.45 0.73 -20.44
N PHE A 121 -1.43 -0.16 -20.60
CA PHE A 121 -1.59 -1.31 -19.74
C PHE A 121 -0.33 -2.22 -19.76
N ALA A 122 0.18 -2.54 -20.94
CA ALA A 122 1.37 -3.36 -21.12
C ALA A 122 2.62 -2.70 -20.54
N THR A 123 2.81 -1.39 -20.76
CA THR A 123 3.91 -0.60 -20.19
C THR A 123 3.86 -0.61 -18.66
N HIS A 124 2.71 -0.33 -18.07
CA HIS A 124 2.55 -0.32 -16.61
C HIS A 124 2.78 -1.71 -16.02
N LEU A 125 2.30 -2.78 -16.68
CA LEU A 125 2.54 -4.16 -16.24
C LEU A 125 4.04 -4.50 -16.26
N SER A 126 4.77 -4.06 -17.29
CA SER A 126 6.21 -4.28 -17.43
C SER A 126 7.04 -3.52 -16.36
N VAL A 127 6.57 -2.35 -15.93
CA VAL A 127 7.22 -1.54 -14.88
C VAL A 127 6.87 -1.98 -13.47
N LEU A 128 5.78 -2.77 -13.31
CA LEU A 128 5.29 -3.20 -11.99
C LEU A 128 6.33 -3.92 -11.11
N PRO A 129 7.20 -4.81 -11.63
CA PRO A 129 8.27 -5.41 -10.83
C PRO A 129 9.23 -4.36 -10.23
N LEU A 130 9.58 -3.33 -11.00
CA LEU A 130 10.42 -2.22 -10.52
C LEU A 130 9.71 -1.42 -9.41
N VAL A 131 8.42 -1.09 -9.61
CA VAL A 131 7.60 -0.42 -8.60
C VAL A 131 7.57 -1.23 -7.31
N SER A 132 7.35 -2.54 -7.41
CA SER A 132 7.27 -3.44 -6.25
C SER A 132 8.62 -3.54 -5.52
N GLY A 133 9.72 -3.68 -6.25
CA GLY A 133 11.06 -3.75 -5.68
C GLY A 133 11.45 -2.47 -4.94
N LEU A 134 11.21 -1.30 -5.54
CA LEU A 134 11.46 -0.01 -4.89
C LEU A 134 10.55 0.22 -3.68
N SER A 135 9.28 -0.17 -3.77
CA SER A 135 8.34 -0.09 -2.64
C SER A 135 8.79 -0.96 -1.48
N PHE A 136 9.33 -2.15 -1.76
CA PHE A 136 9.89 -3.04 -0.73
C PHE A 136 11.11 -2.43 -0.04
N GLU A 137 12.05 -1.85 -0.80
CA GLU A 137 13.21 -1.18 -0.21
C GLU A 137 12.80 0.05 0.63
N LEU A 138 11.82 0.83 0.19
CA LEU A 138 11.26 1.93 0.99
C LEU A 138 10.65 1.43 2.31
N LEU A 139 9.87 0.34 2.25
CA LEU A 139 9.28 -0.28 3.43
C LEU A 139 10.37 -0.77 4.41
N LYS A 140 11.41 -1.42 3.90
CA LYS A 140 12.55 -1.92 4.70
C LYS A 140 13.35 -0.78 5.34
N LEU A 141 13.61 0.28 4.60
CA LEU A 141 14.27 1.49 5.11
C LEU A 141 13.44 2.15 6.22
N SER A 142 12.13 2.17 6.06
CA SER A 142 11.21 2.74 7.06
C SER A 142 11.27 1.99 8.39
N GLY A 143 11.41 0.68 8.35
CA GLY A 143 11.59 -0.15 9.55
C GLY A 143 12.91 0.12 10.30
N ARG A 144 13.98 0.48 9.56
CA ARG A 144 15.30 0.76 10.15
C ARG A 144 15.43 2.17 10.73
N LYS A 145 14.76 3.17 10.16
CA LYS A 145 14.89 4.60 10.54
C LYS A 145 13.57 5.18 11.05
N ARG A 146 12.91 4.50 12.00
CA ARG A 146 11.57 4.87 12.53
C ARG A 146 11.49 6.31 13.06
N ASN A 147 12.58 6.86 13.58
CA ASN A 147 12.59 8.18 14.23
C ASN A 147 12.87 9.35 13.27
N HIS A 148 13.24 9.08 12.02
CA HIS A 148 13.51 10.14 11.06
C HIS A 148 12.19 10.76 10.53
N PRO A 149 12.05 12.10 10.46
CA PRO A 149 10.78 12.75 10.10
C PRO A 149 10.29 12.38 8.69
N LEU A 150 11.19 12.27 7.72
CA LEU A 150 10.85 11.83 6.36
C LEU A 150 10.31 10.38 6.35
N THR A 151 10.90 9.51 7.16
CA THR A 151 10.42 8.12 7.27
C THR A 151 9.01 8.08 7.84
N ARG A 152 8.75 8.87 8.90
CA ARG A 152 7.40 8.98 9.48
C ARG A 152 6.37 9.46 8.46
N LEU A 153 6.72 10.45 7.65
CA LEU A 153 5.84 10.97 6.60
C LEU A 153 5.54 9.89 5.55
N LEU A 154 6.57 9.14 5.10
CA LEU A 154 6.42 8.10 4.09
C LEU A 154 5.56 6.90 4.56
N ILE A 155 5.67 6.53 5.84
CA ILE A 155 4.89 5.40 6.39
C ILE A 155 3.50 5.81 6.91
N ALA A 156 3.27 7.10 7.15
CA ALA A 156 2.02 7.59 7.74
C ALA A 156 0.76 7.11 6.97
N PRO A 157 0.70 7.17 5.63
CA PRO A 157 -0.45 6.66 4.89
C PRO A 157 -0.68 5.16 5.12
N GLY A 158 0.41 4.36 5.16
CA GLY A 158 0.33 2.93 5.43
C GLY A 158 -0.17 2.62 6.85
N LEU A 159 0.36 3.33 7.86
CA LEU A 159 -0.12 3.21 9.24
C LEU A 159 -1.59 3.65 9.37
N TRP A 160 -2.00 4.65 8.60
CA TRP A 160 -3.40 5.05 8.56
C TRP A 160 -4.29 3.94 7.98
N LEU A 161 -3.89 3.29 6.89
CA LEU A 161 -4.62 2.16 6.30
C LEU A 161 -4.75 0.99 7.28
N GLN A 162 -3.74 0.74 8.12
CA GLN A 162 -3.79 -0.30 9.14
C GLN A 162 -4.88 -0.07 10.20
N ARG A 163 -5.36 1.17 10.41
CA ARG A 163 -6.50 1.41 11.29
C ARG A 163 -7.78 0.72 10.80
N ILE A 164 -7.86 0.45 9.49
CA ILE A 164 -8.94 -0.29 8.85
C ILE A 164 -8.64 -1.79 8.85
N THR A 165 -7.40 -2.17 8.53
CA THR A 165 -6.97 -3.55 8.27
C THR A 165 -6.41 -4.28 9.48
N THR A 166 -6.33 -3.63 10.65
CA THR A 166 -6.00 -4.26 11.93
C THR A 166 -7.01 -3.86 12.99
N ARG A 167 -7.33 -4.78 13.90
CA ARG A 167 -8.21 -4.53 15.06
C ARG A 167 -7.52 -4.97 16.34
N GLU A 168 -8.07 -4.54 17.47
CA GLU A 168 -7.60 -4.99 18.77
C GLU A 168 -8.00 -6.45 18.98
N PRO A 169 -7.03 -7.36 19.21
CA PRO A 169 -7.29 -8.77 19.40
C PRO A 169 -7.81 -9.08 20.80
N SER A 170 -8.55 -10.17 20.93
CA SER A 170 -8.83 -10.82 22.22
C SER A 170 -7.61 -11.59 22.72
N ASP A 171 -7.65 -12.00 24.00
CA ASP A 171 -6.56 -12.79 24.59
C ASP A 171 -6.35 -14.14 23.90
N ASP A 172 -7.46 -14.83 23.60
CA ASP A 172 -7.43 -16.09 22.84
C ASP A 172 -6.75 -15.97 21.48
N GLN A 173 -6.81 -14.78 20.88
CA GLN A 173 -6.14 -14.48 19.61
C GLN A 173 -4.66 -14.10 19.77
N LEU A 174 -4.26 -13.68 20.96
CA LEU A 174 -2.86 -13.43 21.31
C LEU A 174 -2.14 -14.71 21.74
N GLU A 175 -2.85 -15.74 22.22
CA GLU A 175 -2.30 -17.04 22.60
C GLU A 175 -1.88 -17.91 21.40
N VAL A 176 -2.43 -17.67 20.20
CA VAL A 176 -2.13 -18.42 18.97
C VAL A 176 -0.84 -17.97 18.33
#